data_ef0f1616afda3d28a0b115b8226053c5
#
_entry.id   ef0f1616afda3d28a0b115b8226053c5
#
_cell.length_a   1.000
_cell.length_b   1.000
_cell.length_c   1.000
_cell.angle_alpha   90.00
_cell.angle_beta   90.00
_cell.angle_gamma   90.00
#
_symmetry.space_group_name_H-M   'P 1'
#
loop_
_entity.id
_entity.type
_entity.pdbx_description
1 polymer ?
#
loop_
_entity_poly.entity_id
_entity_poly.type
_entity_poly.pdbx_seq_one_letter_code
_entity_poly.pdbx_strand_id
1 'polypeptide(L)'
;MGTKTLSDRDREFVAVGAAIASNCVPCIEYHVPAARRARLDDAEIKEAVLLADKVKRVPARKVLETAKSLLGKDDASVALAEDEAES
;
A
#
# COMPACT_ATOMS: atom_id res chain seq x y z
N MET A 1 -18.29 -18.00 -13.83
CA MET A 1 -17.17 -17.54 -13.51
C MET A 1 -16.01 -18.24 -14.09
N GLY A 2 -15.61 -18.75 -14.80
CA GLY A 2 -14.56 -19.54 -15.18
C GLY A 2 -13.54 -18.93 -16.08
N THR A 3 -13.85 -17.89 -16.77
CA THR A 3 -12.90 -17.35 -17.73
C THR A 3 -11.93 -16.38 -17.08
N LYS A 4 -10.64 -16.66 -17.24
CA LYS A 4 -9.60 -15.84 -16.69
C LYS A 4 -9.21 -14.81 -17.74
N THR A 5 -9.53 -13.55 -17.53
CA THR A 5 -9.20 -12.50 -18.49
C THR A 5 -7.88 -11.82 -18.18
N LEU A 6 -7.42 -11.88 -16.92
CA LEU A 6 -6.14 -11.30 -16.55
C LEU A 6 -5.06 -12.35 -16.70
N SER A 7 -3.88 -11.93 -17.14
CA SER A 7 -2.71 -12.81 -17.16
C SER A 7 -2.28 -13.15 -15.74
N ASP A 8 -1.45 -14.16 -15.59
CA ASP A 8 -0.90 -14.48 -14.27
C ASP A 8 -0.09 -13.31 -13.71
N ARG A 9 0.63 -12.59 -14.56
CA ARG A 9 1.38 -11.41 -14.14
C ARG A 9 0.44 -10.34 -13.59
N ASP A 10 -0.64 -10.05 -14.32
CA ASP A 10 -1.60 -9.03 -13.90
C ASP A 10 -2.26 -9.40 -12.58
N ARG A 11 -2.61 -10.68 -12.44
CA ARG A 11 -3.22 -11.18 -11.20
C ARG A 11 -2.30 -10.97 -10.02
N GLU A 12 -1.00 -11.20 -10.19
CA GLU A 12 -0.06 -11.03 -9.08
C GLU A 12 0.20 -9.56 -8.76
N PHE A 13 0.17 -8.67 -9.75
CA PHE A 13 0.21 -7.24 -9.45
C PHE A 13 -0.94 -6.83 -8.54
N VAL A 14 -2.15 -7.29 -8.87
CA VAL A 14 -3.34 -6.99 -8.06
C VAL A 14 -3.21 -7.58 -6.67
N ALA A 15 -2.77 -8.84 -6.57
CA ALA A 15 -2.67 -9.54 -5.29
C ALA A 15 -1.63 -8.92 -4.37
N VAL A 16 -0.47 -8.56 -4.91
CA VAL A 16 0.58 -7.90 -4.12
C VAL A 16 0.07 -6.56 -3.61
N GLY A 17 -0.56 -5.78 -4.47
CA GLY A 17 -1.12 -4.49 -4.07
C GLY A 17 -2.18 -4.63 -2.99
N ALA A 18 -3.07 -5.60 -3.14
CA ALA A 18 -4.12 -5.86 -2.16
C ALA A 18 -3.54 -6.29 -0.82
N ALA A 19 -2.49 -7.11 -0.85
CA ALA A 19 -1.83 -7.57 0.38
C ALA A 19 -1.25 -6.40 1.17
N ILE A 20 -0.62 -5.47 0.47
CA ILE A 20 -0.08 -4.26 1.12
C ILE A 20 -1.22 -3.42 1.69
N ALA A 21 -2.25 -3.16 0.88
CA ALA A 21 -3.34 -2.29 1.28
C ALA A 21 -4.12 -2.84 2.47
N SER A 22 -4.20 -4.16 2.59
CA SER A 22 -4.94 -4.81 3.67
C SER A 22 -4.08 -5.15 4.89
N ASN A 23 -2.81 -4.79 4.89
CA ASN A 23 -1.88 -5.10 5.99
C ASN A 23 -1.78 -6.60 6.27
N CYS A 24 -1.75 -7.40 5.21
CA CYS A 24 -1.81 -8.84 5.36
C CYS A 24 -0.42 -9.46 5.19
N VAL A 25 0.24 -9.77 6.31
CA VAL A 25 1.58 -10.36 6.27
C VAL A 25 1.57 -11.73 5.60
N PRO A 26 0.67 -12.66 5.97
CA PRO A 26 0.66 -13.96 5.27
C PRO A 26 0.38 -13.83 3.77
N CYS A 27 -0.41 -12.82 3.39
CA CYS A 27 -0.70 -12.60 1.98
C CYS A 27 0.55 -12.18 1.22
N ILE A 28 1.33 -11.27 1.79
CA ILE A 28 2.55 -10.82 1.11
C ILE A 28 3.59 -11.92 1.07
N GLU A 29 3.66 -12.74 2.11
CA GLU A 29 4.59 -13.88 2.14
C GLU A 29 4.26 -14.90 1.05
N TYR A 30 2.99 -15.04 0.72
CA TYR A 30 2.57 -15.95 -0.34
C TYR A 30 2.74 -15.31 -1.72
N HIS A 31 2.33 -14.06 -1.86
CA HIS A 31 2.24 -13.45 -3.19
C HIS A 31 3.54 -12.90 -3.75
N VAL A 32 4.52 -12.55 -2.93
CA VAL A 32 5.81 -12.15 -3.47
C VAL A 32 6.49 -13.32 -4.20
N PRO A 33 6.59 -14.51 -3.62
CA PRO A 33 7.12 -15.64 -4.39
C PRO A 33 6.24 -16.01 -5.59
N ALA A 34 4.92 -15.91 -5.45
CA ALA A 34 4.02 -16.21 -6.57
C ALA A 34 4.22 -15.21 -7.72
N ALA A 35 4.46 -13.96 -7.39
CA ALA A 35 4.74 -12.93 -8.41
C ALA A 35 6.02 -13.27 -9.17
N ARG A 36 7.05 -13.73 -8.48
CA ARG A 36 8.28 -14.15 -9.14
C ARG A 36 8.04 -15.34 -10.07
N ARG A 37 7.22 -16.28 -9.64
CA ARG A 37 6.85 -17.43 -10.50
C ARG A 37 6.05 -16.98 -11.72
N ALA A 38 5.31 -15.89 -11.60
CA ALA A 38 4.55 -15.31 -12.71
C ALA A 38 5.43 -14.39 -13.58
N ARG A 39 6.73 -14.35 -13.30
CA ARG A 39 7.74 -13.64 -14.09
C ARG A 39 7.73 -12.12 -13.90
N LEU A 40 7.27 -11.66 -12.77
CA LEU A 40 7.54 -10.29 -12.38
C LEU A 40 8.98 -10.25 -11.83
N ASP A 41 9.73 -9.25 -12.24
CA ASP A 41 11.04 -9.08 -11.64
C ASP A 41 10.93 -8.29 -10.34
N ASP A 42 12.02 -8.25 -9.58
CA ASP A 42 11.98 -7.62 -8.28
C ASP A 42 11.71 -6.12 -8.36
N ALA A 43 12.15 -5.46 -9.43
CA ALA A 43 11.84 -4.04 -9.61
C ALA A 43 10.35 -3.80 -9.81
N GLU A 44 9.70 -4.68 -10.58
CA GLU A 44 8.26 -4.59 -10.77
C GLU A 44 7.50 -4.84 -9.48
N ILE A 45 7.92 -5.84 -8.71
CA ILE A 45 7.27 -6.16 -7.43
C ILE A 45 7.44 -4.99 -6.46
N LYS A 46 8.65 -4.43 -6.41
CA LYS A 46 8.92 -3.29 -5.55
C LYS A 46 8.06 -2.09 -5.92
N GLU A 47 7.91 -1.83 -7.19
CA GLU A 47 7.08 -0.71 -7.64
C GLU A 47 5.62 -0.93 -7.23
N ALA A 48 5.10 -2.15 -7.39
CA ALA A 48 3.74 -2.47 -6.98
C ALA A 48 3.53 -2.26 -5.48
N VAL A 49 4.49 -2.70 -4.68
CA VAL A 49 4.45 -2.54 -3.23
C VAL A 49 4.43 -1.06 -2.84
N LEU A 50 5.34 -0.29 -3.42
CA LEU A 50 5.45 1.13 -3.07
C LEU A 50 4.24 1.92 -3.54
N LEU A 51 3.70 1.59 -4.70
CA LEU A 51 2.50 2.25 -5.20
C LEU A 51 1.31 1.95 -4.31
N ALA A 52 1.13 0.69 -3.92
CA ALA A 52 0.03 0.30 -3.04
C ALA A 52 0.13 0.99 -1.68
N ASP A 53 1.35 1.08 -1.14
CA ASP A 53 1.58 1.76 0.13
C ASP A 53 1.23 3.24 0.02
N LYS A 54 1.60 3.88 -1.07
CA LYS A 54 1.29 5.28 -1.30
C LYS A 54 -0.23 5.51 -1.34
N VAL A 55 -0.96 4.67 -2.07
CA VAL A 55 -2.42 4.78 -2.17
C VAL A 55 -3.05 4.55 -0.80
N LYS A 56 -2.57 3.56 -0.07
CA LYS A 56 -3.08 3.21 1.25
C LYS A 56 -2.96 4.36 2.24
N ARG A 57 -1.95 5.20 2.11
CA ARG A 57 -1.70 6.29 3.05
C ARG A 57 -2.65 7.47 2.89
N VAL A 58 -3.36 7.57 1.76
CA VAL A 58 -4.23 8.72 1.52
C VAL A 58 -5.30 8.90 2.59
N PRO A 59 -6.09 7.87 2.96
CA PRO A 59 -7.09 8.06 4.01
C PRO A 59 -6.47 8.40 5.36
N ALA A 60 -5.30 7.83 5.67
CA ALA A 60 -4.63 8.13 6.93
C ALA A 60 -4.21 9.59 7.00
N ARG A 61 -3.71 10.13 5.90
CA ARG A 61 -3.33 11.54 5.82
C ARG A 61 -4.55 12.44 6.00
N LYS A 62 -5.68 12.06 5.40
CA LYS A 62 -6.91 12.83 5.55
C LYS A 62 -7.40 12.90 6.99
N VAL A 63 -7.34 11.78 7.69
CA VAL A 63 -7.70 11.74 9.11
C VAL A 63 -6.80 12.69 9.92
N LEU A 64 -5.50 12.64 9.64
CA LEU A 64 -4.55 13.49 10.34
C LEU A 64 -4.82 14.97 10.07
N GLU A 65 -5.09 15.34 8.82
CA GLU A 65 -5.43 16.71 8.46
C GLU A 65 -6.68 17.19 9.19
N THR A 66 -7.68 16.32 9.30
CA THR A 66 -8.92 16.64 10.00
C THR A 66 -8.64 16.86 11.49
N ALA A 67 -7.85 16.01 12.10
CA ALA A 67 -7.48 16.16 13.51
C ALA A 67 -6.75 17.48 13.75
N LYS A 68 -5.82 17.83 12.86
CA LYS A 68 -5.09 19.10 12.96
C LYS A 68 -6.04 20.28 12.87
N SER A 69 -7.00 20.20 11.96
CA SER A 69 -8.00 21.26 11.81
C SER A 69 -8.84 21.44 13.06
N LEU A 70 -9.21 20.33 13.70
CA LEU A 70 -10.02 20.39 14.93
C LEU A 70 -9.24 20.89 16.15
N LEU A 71 -7.93 20.61 16.19
CA LEU A 71 -7.09 20.99 17.31
C LEU A 71 -6.45 22.37 17.17
N GLY A 72 -6.44 22.90 15.97
CA GLY A 72 -5.78 24.15 15.67
C GLY A 72 -4.44 23.93 15.01
N LYS A 73 -4.06 24.86 14.14
CA LYS A 73 -2.89 24.67 13.29
C LYS A 73 -1.56 24.77 14.01
N ASP A 74 -1.56 25.31 15.21
CA ASP A 74 -0.31 25.51 15.91
C ASP A 74 0.04 24.40 16.87
N ASP A 75 -0.64 23.27 16.80
CA ASP A 75 -0.35 22.15 17.66
C ASP A 75 0.88 21.41 17.14
N ALA A 76 2.00 21.64 17.80
CA ALA A 76 3.27 21.06 17.43
C ALA A 76 3.28 19.54 17.52
N SER A 77 2.50 18.98 18.45
CA SER A 77 2.42 17.51 18.58
C SER A 77 1.84 16.87 17.34
N VAL A 78 0.81 17.50 16.78
CA VAL A 78 0.19 16.99 15.57
C VAL A 78 1.13 17.11 14.39
N ALA A 79 1.86 18.22 14.31
CA ALA A 79 2.84 18.41 13.24
C ALA A 79 3.96 17.36 13.30
N LEU A 80 4.44 17.04 14.50
CA LEU A 80 5.48 16.03 14.66
C LEU A 80 4.98 14.66 14.25
N ALA A 81 3.75 14.32 14.59
CA ALA A 81 3.15 13.05 14.20
C ALA A 81 3.03 12.94 12.68
N GLU A 82 2.70 14.04 12.03
CA GLU A 82 2.61 14.07 10.58
C GLU A 82 3.97 13.80 9.94
N ASP A 83 5.04 14.42 10.47
CA ASP A 83 6.39 14.19 9.97
C ASP A 83 6.80 12.74 10.14
N GLU A 84 6.51 12.14 11.27
CA GLU A 84 6.82 10.74 11.51
C GLU A 84 6.09 9.82 10.53
N ALA A 85 4.85 10.14 10.21
CA ALA A 85 4.07 9.33 9.29
C ALA A 85 4.64 9.35 7.89
N GLU A 86 5.37 10.39 7.53
CA GLU A 86 5.93 10.50 6.19
C GLU A 86 7.33 9.90 6.08
N SER A 87 7.96 9.66 7.19
CA SER A 87 9.28 9.06 7.15
C SER A 87 9.21 7.56 7.04
#